data_7c886ff46d8594f8825eb4804e3eca2c
#
_entry.id   7c886ff46d8594f8825eb4804e3eca2c
#
_cell.length_a   1.000
_cell.length_b   1.000
_cell.length_c   1.000
_cell.angle_alpha   90.00
_cell.angle_beta   90.00
_cell.angle_gamma   90.00
#
_symmetry.space_group_name_H-M   'P 1'
#
loop_
_entity.id
_entity.type
_entity.pdbx_description
1 polymer ?
#
loop_
_entity_poly.entity_id
_entity_poly.type
_entity_poly.pdbx_seq_one_letter_code
_entity_poly.pdbx_strand_id
1 'polypeptide(L)'
;MKEKFKRIFKIFRTVFCWICIALLVIMVISLVTSKIKGTQPSLFGYSVYRVSSGSMEPELEVGDVILGKSVKDPMKIKVGDVVTFKGSGELSGMLITHQVIVAPAEEDGVIMLQTKGIANDIPDSPINADRVVSVVVCELEFLEHFYNFFFSPWGLLTIIALIILVFIDEVIAIIRNVKGNDIKCEKKDINDIIGRIKSEDNADNKDENK
;
A
#
# COMPACT_ATOMS: atom_id res chain seq x y z
N MET A 1 -1.52 -36.37 -8.22
CA MET A 1 -1.31 -35.04 -8.77
C MET A 1 -2.02 -33.92 -7.97
N LYS A 2 -3.31 -34.04 -7.67
CA LYS A 2 -4.12 -33.01 -6.98
C LYS A 2 -3.59 -32.60 -5.58
N GLU A 3 -3.07 -33.53 -4.79
CA GLU A 3 -2.55 -33.24 -3.44
C GLU A 3 -1.22 -32.48 -3.46
N LYS A 4 -0.32 -32.79 -4.40
CA LYS A 4 0.94 -32.03 -4.58
C LYS A 4 0.65 -30.60 -5.02
N PHE A 5 -0.31 -30.41 -5.93
CA PHE A 5 -0.72 -29.08 -6.40
C PHE A 5 -1.31 -28.23 -5.27
N LYS A 6 -2.20 -28.79 -4.44
CA LYS A 6 -2.75 -28.09 -3.26
C LYS A 6 -1.67 -27.68 -2.27
N ARG A 7 -0.65 -28.52 -2.04
CA ARG A 7 0.47 -28.23 -1.14
C ARG A 7 1.34 -27.08 -1.68
N ILE A 8 1.66 -27.11 -2.98
CA ILE A 8 2.42 -26.06 -3.65
C ILE A 8 1.65 -24.74 -3.60
N PHE A 9 0.35 -24.75 -3.90
CA PHE A 9 -0.50 -23.57 -3.86
C PHE A 9 -0.58 -22.98 -2.44
N LYS A 10 -0.68 -23.82 -1.40
CA LYS A 10 -0.67 -23.37 0.00
C LYS A 10 0.65 -22.69 0.37
N ILE A 11 1.78 -23.28 -0.02
CA ILE A 11 3.11 -22.69 0.21
C ILE A 11 3.22 -21.35 -0.52
N PHE A 12 2.84 -21.29 -1.80
CA PHE A 12 2.85 -20.07 -2.59
C PHE A 12 2.01 -18.96 -1.94
N ARG A 13 0.77 -19.25 -1.54
CA ARG A 13 -0.11 -18.32 -0.83
C ARG A 13 0.56 -17.79 0.46
N THR A 14 1.13 -18.68 1.26
CA THR A 14 1.80 -18.30 2.51
C THR A 14 3.00 -17.38 2.25
N VAL A 15 3.88 -17.73 1.30
CA VAL A 15 5.04 -16.92 0.93
C VAL A 15 4.59 -15.56 0.39
N PHE A 16 3.58 -15.54 -0.47
CA PHE A 16 3.01 -14.29 -1.01
C PHE A 16 2.46 -13.38 0.10
N CYS A 17 1.70 -13.95 1.06
CA CYS A 17 1.21 -13.18 2.21
C CYS A 17 2.36 -12.58 3.04
N TRP A 18 3.44 -13.33 3.30
CA TRP A 18 4.59 -12.81 4.02
C TRP A 18 5.31 -11.68 3.28
N ILE A 19 5.43 -11.79 1.94
CA ILE A 19 5.97 -10.73 1.10
C ILE A 19 5.10 -9.48 1.19
N CYS A 20 3.77 -9.61 1.08
CA CYS A 20 2.84 -8.48 1.20
C CYS A 20 2.94 -7.80 2.57
N ILE A 21 3.01 -8.58 3.65
CA ILE A 21 3.19 -8.06 5.01
C ILE A 21 4.52 -7.31 5.14
N ALA A 22 5.61 -7.86 4.63
CA ALA A 22 6.92 -7.23 4.66
C ALA A 22 6.92 -5.89 3.89
N LEU A 23 6.32 -5.85 2.69
CA LEU A 23 6.17 -4.62 1.90
C LEU A 23 5.33 -3.57 2.63
N LEU A 24 4.23 -3.98 3.26
CA LEU A 24 3.38 -3.09 4.05
C LEU A 24 4.14 -2.50 5.24
N VAL A 25 4.90 -3.31 5.96
CA VAL A 25 5.74 -2.85 7.09
C VAL A 25 6.79 -1.84 6.60
N ILE A 26 7.48 -2.12 5.50
CA ILE A 26 8.46 -1.19 4.91
C ILE A 26 7.78 0.13 4.52
N MET A 27 6.60 0.08 3.92
CA MET A 27 5.82 1.27 3.56
C MET A 27 5.44 2.09 4.79
N VAL A 28 4.95 1.46 5.85
CA VAL A 28 4.58 2.13 7.10
C VAL A 28 5.81 2.78 7.75
N ILE A 29 6.94 2.07 7.82
CA ILE A 29 8.19 2.62 8.35
C ILE A 29 8.63 3.85 7.52
N SER A 30 8.56 3.77 6.19
CA SER A 30 8.88 4.89 5.30
C SER A 30 7.98 6.10 5.56
N LEU A 31 6.68 5.91 5.70
CA LEU A 31 5.72 6.96 6.00
C LEU A 31 5.99 7.61 7.37
N VAL A 32 6.22 6.81 8.41
CA VAL A 32 6.49 7.30 9.77
C VAL A 32 7.80 8.08 9.81
N THR A 33 8.87 7.54 9.22
CA THR A 33 10.17 8.22 9.20
C THR A 33 10.13 9.53 8.41
N SER A 34 9.38 9.57 7.31
CA SER A 34 9.17 10.79 6.52
C SER A 34 8.41 11.85 7.30
N LYS A 35 7.37 11.48 8.02
CA LYS A 35 6.60 12.37 8.91
C LYS A 35 7.48 12.95 10.00
N ILE A 36 8.31 12.15 10.67
CA ILE A 36 9.21 12.60 11.74
C ILE A 36 10.28 13.56 11.21
N LYS A 37 10.84 13.27 10.02
CA LYS A 37 11.89 14.09 9.41
C LYS A 37 11.36 15.29 8.61
N GLY A 38 10.05 15.45 8.46
CA GLY A 38 9.43 16.47 7.60
C GLY A 38 9.86 16.36 6.12
N THR A 39 10.25 15.14 5.70
CA THR A 39 10.67 14.85 4.32
C THR A 39 9.59 14.06 3.59
N GLN A 40 9.65 14.07 2.27
CA GLN A 40 8.73 13.25 1.47
C GLN A 40 9.06 11.76 1.62
N PRO A 41 8.04 10.89 1.65
CA PRO A 41 8.27 9.45 1.62
C PRO A 41 9.07 9.06 0.38
N SER A 42 10.20 8.45 0.60
CA SER A 42 11.04 7.96 -0.50
C SER A 42 11.44 6.50 -0.26
N LEU A 43 11.41 5.71 -1.31
CA LEU A 43 11.85 4.32 -1.30
C LEU A 43 13.05 4.18 -2.24
N PHE A 44 14.20 3.77 -1.71
CA PHE A 44 15.47 3.67 -2.46
C PHE A 44 15.89 4.95 -3.20
N GLY A 45 15.50 6.13 -2.67
CA GLY A 45 15.80 7.43 -3.29
C GLY A 45 14.81 7.83 -4.39
N TYR A 46 13.70 7.12 -4.53
CA TYR A 46 12.60 7.49 -5.42
C TYR A 46 11.36 7.86 -4.62
N SER A 47 10.65 8.87 -5.08
CA SER A 47 9.36 9.32 -4.53
C SER A 47 8.33 9.39 -5.63
N VAL A 48 7.09 9.09 -5.30
CA VAL A 48 5.96 9.16 -6.23
C VAL A 48 5.14 10.39 -5.88
N TYR A 49 4.78 11.19 -6.88
CA TYR A 49 3.95 12.37 -6.74
C TYR A 49 2.75 12.28 -7.67
N ARG A 50 1.67 12.95 -7.29
CA ARG A 50 0.52 13.13 -8.16
C ARG A 50 0.40 14.60 -8.54
N VAL A 51 0.27 14.87 -9.81
CA VAL A 51 0.06 16.22 -10.35
C VAL A 51 -1.32 16.71 -9.92
N SER A 52 -1.37 17.88 -9.30
CA SER A 52 -2.60 18.46 -8.75
C SER A 52 -3.03 19.78 -9.40
N SER A 53 -2.20 20.33 -10.29
CA SER A 53 -2.49 21.58 -10.99
C SER A 53 -2.02 21.51 -12.45
N GLY A 54 -2.65 22.28 -13.34
CA GLY A 54 -2.33 22.29 -14.77
C GLY A 54 -1.12 23.17 -15.13
N SER A 55 -0.28 23.58 -14.16
CA SER A 55 0.87 24.45 -14.46
C SER A 55 1.92 23.84 -15.41
N MET A 56 1.89 22.53 -15.58
CA MET A 56 2.80 21.78 -16.44
C MET A 56 2.13 21.26 -17.73
N GLU A 57 0.87 21.59 -17.96
CA GLU A 57 0.20 21.22 -19.20
C GLU A 57 0.88 21.87 -20.43
N PRO A 58 0.93 21.17 -21.57
CA PRO A 58 0.37 19.84 -21.84
C PRO A 58 1.31 18.67 -21.51
N GLU A 59 2.50 18.90 -20.94
CA GLU A 59 3.50 17.83 -20.70
C GLU A 59 3.09 16.94 -19.53
N LEU A 60 2.47 17.50 -18.48
CA LEU A 60 1.92 16.77 -17.34
C LEU A 60 0.49 17.25 -17.08
N GLU A 61 -0.47 16.36 -17.15
CA GLU A 61 -1.88 16.65 -16.92
C GLU A 61 -2.26 16.50 -15.43
N VAL A 62 -3.37 17.13 -15.04
CA VAL A 62 -3.88 16.97 -13.67
C VAL A 62 -4.35 15.55 -13.44
N GLY A 63 -3.74 14.88 -12.47
CA GLY A 63 -4.03 13.48 -12.15
C GLY A 63 -2.86 12.54 -12.42
N ASP A 64 -1.94 12.93 -13.29
CA ASP A 64 -0.75 12.14 -13.62
C ASP A 64 0.05 11.75 -12.39
N VAL A 65 0.63 10.56 -12.46
CA VAL A 65 1.51 10.04 -11.43
C VAL A 65 2.94 10.04 -11.95
N ILE A 66 3.82 10.80 -11.31
CA ILE A 66 5.22 10.97 -11.70
C ILE A 66 6.16 10.33 -10.68
N LEU A 67 7.27 9.79 -11.19
CA LEU A 67 8.36 9.24 -10.40
C LEU A 67 9.50 10.25 -10.33
N GLY A 68 9.79 10.75 -9.14
CA GLY A 68 10.92 11.64 -8.87
C GLY A 68 12.08 10.89 -8.23
N LYS A 69 13.29 11.18 -8.66
CA LYS A 69 14.55 10.70 -8.07
C LYS A 69 15.16 11.79 -7.22
N SER A 70 15.46 11.49 -5.96
CA SER A 70 16.08 12.42 -5.02
C SER A 70 17.40 13.00 -5.54
N VAL A 71 17.54 14.30 -5.42
CA VAL A 71 18.75 15.03 -5.83
C VAL A 71 19.82 14.88 -4.76
N LYS A 72 20.99 14.33 -5.15
CA LYS A 72 22.17 14.27 -4.27
C LYS A 72 23.15 15.39 -4.54
N ASP A 73 23.21 15.86 -5.77
CA ASP A 73 24.09 16.88 -6.24
C ASP A 73 23.31 17.86 -7.14
N PRO A 74 22.94 19.04 -6.60
CA PRO A 74 22.13 20.00 -7.34
C PRO A 74 22.79 20.50 -8.63
N MET A 75 24.13 20.53 -8.70
CA MET A 75 24.87 20.98 -9.90
C MET A 75 24.69 20.07 -11.11
N LYS A 76 24.11 18.88 -10.93
CA LYS A 76 23.82 17.94 -12.03
C LYS A 76 22.47 18.18 -12.69
N ILE A 77 21.64 19.04 -12.13
CA ILE A 77 20.37 19.45 -12.74
C ILE A 77 20.64 20.27 -13.99
N LYS A 78 19.92 20.02 -15.06
CA LYS A 78 20.09 20.68 -16.35
C LYS A 78 18.86 21.50 -16.71
N VAL A 79 19.06 22.46 -17.62
CA VAL A 79 17.93 23.13 -18.28
C VAL A 79 17.10 22.08 -19.03
N GLY A 80 15.79 22.15 -18.89
CA GLY A 80 14.84 21.19 -19.42
C GLY A 80 14.45 20.08 -18.46
N ASP A 81 15.22 19.84 -17.37
CA ASP A 81 14.79 18.88 -16.36
C ASP A 81 13.53 19.37 -15.64
N VAL A 82 12.60 18.45 -15.38
CA VAL A 82 11.44 18.74 -14.54
C VAL A 82 11.80 18.40 -13.10
N VAL A 83 11.68 19.39 -12.21
CA VAL A 83 12.07 19.25 -10.79
C VAL A 83 10.88 19.48 -9.88
N THR A 84 10.85 18.72 -8.78
CA THR A 84 9.91 18.94 -7.68
C THR A 84 10.65 19.60 -6.52
N PHE A 85 10.16 20.75 -6.07
CA PHE A 85 10.78 21.53 -5.00
C PHE A 85 9.76 22.00 -3.96
N LYS A 86 10.25 22.37 -2.77
CA LYS A 86 9.40 22.89 -1.70
C LYS A 86 9.05 24.35 -1.98
N GLY A 87 7.77 24.67 -1.96
CA GLY A 87 7.26 26.03 -2.05
C GLY A 87 7.74 26.92 -0.91
N SER A 88 7.67 28.24 -1.07
CA SER A 88 7.99 29.24 -0.04
C SER A 88 6.92 30.30 0.02
N GLY A 89 6.95 31.13 1.07
CA GLY A 89 5.95 32.17 1.29
C GLY A 89 4.56 31.56 1.45
N GLU A 90 3.62 32.02 0.64
CA GLU A 90 2.23 31.52 0.63
C GLU A 90 2.10 30.06 0.24
N LEU A 91 3.06 29.53 -0.56
CA LEU A 91 3.11 28.14 -0.99
C LEU A 91 3.96 27.26 -0.04
N SER A 92 4.32 27.77 1.12
CA SER A 92 5.09 27.01 2.10
C SER A 92 4.37 25.72 2.52
N GLY A 93 5.10 24.61 2.48
CA GLY A 93 4.54 23.27 2.76
C GLY A 93 3.97 22.53 1.55
N MET A 94 3.82 23.22 0.41
CA MET A 94 3.45 22.58 -0.84
C MET A 94 4.68 22.13 -1.62
N LEU A 95 4.49 21.10 -2.45
CA LEU A 95 5.44 20.68 -3.47
C LEU A 95 5.01 21.24 -4.81
N ILE A 96 5.95 21.86 -5.52
CA ILE A 96 5.78 22.45 -6.82
C ILE A 96 6.62 21.66 -7.80
N THR A 97 6.06 21.30 -8.94
CA THR A 97 6.77 20.59 -10.00
C THR A 97 6.80 21.47 -11.23
N HIS A 98 7.97 21.96 -11.63
CA HIS A 98 8.17 22.87 -12.76
C HIS A 98 9.43 22.50 -13.53
N GLN A 99 9.55 22.97 -14.77
CA GLN A 99 10.70 22.77 -15.63
C GLN A 99 11.80 23.79 -15.30
N VAL A 100 13.06 23.33 -15.29
CA VAL A 100 14.23 24.17 -15.10
C VAL A 100 14.51 24.97 -16.38
N ILE A 101 14.52 26.29 -16.25
CA ILE A 101 14.81 27.22 -17.36
C ILE A 101 16.19 27.89 -17.21
N VAL A 102 16.74 27.97 -15.99
CA VAL A 102 18.10 28.41 -15.74
C VAL A 102 18.80 27.33 -14.91
N ALA A 103 19.93 26.83 -15.44
CA ALA A 103 20.72 25.80 -14.76
C ALA A 103 21.24 26.28 -13.38
N PRO A 104 21.48 25.35 -12.44
CA PRO A 104 22.07 25.72 -11.16
C PRO A 104 23.40 26.43 -11.33
N ALA A 105 23.55 27.54 -10.64
CA ALA A 105 24.78 28.31 -10.55
C ALA A 105 25.04 28.69 -9.08
N GLU A 106 26.29 28.68 -8.68
CA GLU A 106 26.68 29.12 -7.34
C GLU A 106 26.92 30.62 -7.32
N GLU A 107 26.18 31.32 -6.49
CA GLU A 107 26.32 32.75 -6.25
C GLU A 107 26.45 32.96 -4.73
N ASP A 108 27.54 33.59 -4.31
CA ASP A 108 27.81 33.86 -2.88
C ASP A 108 27.71 32.64 -1.94
N GLY A 109 28.13 31.47 -2.43
CA GLY A 109 28.10 30.21 -1.67
C GLY A 109 26.71 29.55 -1.62
N VAL A 110 25.73 30.06 -2.36
CA VAL A 110 24.38 29.50 -2.49
C VAL A 110 24.14 29.06 -3.93
N ILE A 111 23.69 27.83 -4.11
CA ILE A 111 23.33 27.33 -5.44
C ILE A 111 21.90 27.74 -5.75
N MET A 112 21.72 28.56 -6.79
CA MET A 112 20.42 29.06 -7.24
C MET A 112 20.10 28.49 -8.62
N LEU A 113 18.83 28.24 -8.87
CA LEU A 113 18.31 27.87 -10.20
C LEU A 113 16.96 28.54 -10.41
N GLN A 114 16.47 28.57 -11.66
CA GLN A 114 15.17 29.12 -11.96
C GLN A 114 14.32 28.10 -12.71
N THR A 115 13.06 28.04 -12.35
CA THR A 115 12.06 27.14 -12.90
C THR A 115 10.89 27.90 -13.50
N LYS A 116 10.09 27.23 -14.31
CA LYS A 116 8.85 27.75 -14.88
C LYS A 116 7.87 26.60 -15.10
N GLY A 117 6.62 26.78 -14.75
CA GLY A 117 5.52 25.92 -15.23
C GLY A 117 5.32 26.13 -16.71
N ILE A 118 5.14 25.07 -17.47
CA ILE A 118 5.03 25.13 -18.94
C ILE A 118 3.82 25.97 -19.34
N ALA A 119 2.69 25.80 -18.64
CA ALA A 119 1.46 26.57 -18.88
C ALA A 119 1.50 27.99 -18.28
N ASN A 120 2.53 28.34 -17.51
CA ASN A 120 2.62 29.65 -16.88
C ASN A 120 3.22 30.68 -17.85
N ASP A 121 2.75 31.93 -17.82
CA ASP A 121 3.34 32.99 -18.62
C ASP A 121 4.65 33.52 -18.01
N ILE A 122 4.76 33.52 -16.69
CA ILE A 122 5.86 34.14 -15.93
C ILE A 122 6.70 33.04 -15.26
N PRO A 123 8.05 33.14 -15.37
CA PRO A 123 8.95 32.27 -14.61
C PRO A 123 8.79 32.42 -13.09
N ASP A 124 9.12 31.37 -12.38
CA ASP A 124 9.23 31.44 -10.92
C ASP A 124 10.40 32.36 -10.51
N SER A 125 10.34 32.93 -9.32
CA SER A 125 11.52 33.58 -8.72
C SER A 125 12.64 32.56 -8.55
N PRO A 126 13.91 32.97 -8.68
CA PRO A 126 15.04 32.06 -8.43
C PRO A 126 14.91 31.34 -7.08
N ILE A 127 15.15 30.05 -7.08
CA ILE A 127 15.00 29.17 -5.92
C ILE A 127 16.36 28.62 -5.51
N ASN A 128 16.57 28.50 -4.19
CA ASN A 128 17.73 27.77 -3.67
C ASN A 128 17.61 26.28 -4.00
N ALA A 129 18.68 25.71 -4.53
CA ALA A 129 18.73 24.31 -4.93
C ALA A 129 18.51 23.33 -3.75
N ASP A 130 18.77 23.74 -2.52
CA ASP A 130 18.46 22.94 -1.32
C ASP A 130 16.97 22.67 -1.15
N ARG A 131 16.12 23.45 -1.80
CA ARG A 131 14.67 23.25 -1.79
C ARG A 131 14.23 22.19 -2.79
N VAL A 132 15.09 21.82 -3.76
CA VAL A 132 14.78 20.78 -4.74
C VAL A 132 14.80 19.42 -4.05
N VAL A 133 13.69 18.72 -4.14
CA VAL A 133 13.51 17.41 -3.51
C VAL A 133 13.87 16.28 -4.48
N SER A 134 13.46 16.42 -5.74
CA SER A 134 13.67 15.39 -6.75
C SER A 134 13.65 15.95 -8.18
N VAL A 135 14.28 15.21 -9.08
CA VAL A 135 14.14 15.35 -10.54
C VAL A 135 13.15 14.28 -11.01
N VAL A 136 12.19 14.67 -11.83
CA VAL A 136 11.24 13.73 -12.45
C VAL A 136 11.99 12.88 -13.47
N VAL A 137 11.78 11.57 -13.39
CA VAL A 137 12.44 10.56 -14.24
C VAL A 137 11.51 10.06 -15.33
N CYS A 138 10.26 9.80 -14.96
CA CYS A 138 9.23 9.32 -15.87
C CYS A 138 7.84 9.51 -15.26
N GLU A 139 6.87 9.48 -16.12
CA GLU A 139 5.46 9.33 -15.77
C GLU A 139 5.12 7.85 -15.61
N LEU A 140 4.20 7.57 -14.72
CA LEU A 140 3.74 6.23 -14.40
C LEU A 140 2.27 6.06 -14.83
N GLU A 141 2.03 6.14 -16.14
CA GLU A 141 0.67 6.02 -16.75
C GLU A 141 -0.08 4.78 -16.23
N PHE A 142 0.65 3.66 -16.04
CA PHE A 142 0.04 2.45 -15.49
C PHE A 142 -0.52 2.66 -14.08
N LEU A 143 0.17 3.44 -13.24
CA LEU A 143 -0.27 3.71 -11.86
C LEU A 143 -1.49 4.63 -11.84
N GLU A 144 -1.64 5.52 -12.79
CA GLU A 144 -2.82 6.35 -12.94
C GLU A 144 -4.06 5.49 -13.23
N HIS A 145 -3.98 4.64 -14.26
CA HIS A 145 -5.07 3.71 -14.60
C HIS A 145 -5.39 2.75 -13.47
N PHE A 146 -4.35 2.25 -12.79
CA PHE A 146 -4.50 1.39 -11.63
C PHE A 146 -5.18 2.13 -10.47
N TYR A 147 -4.74 3.35 -10.16
CA TYR A 147 -5.35 4.19 -9.14
C TYR A 147 -6.83 4.46 -9.44
N ASN A 148 -7.12 4.93 -10.64
CA ASN A 148 -8.48 5.25 -11.08
C ASN A 148 -9.40 4.01 -11.04
N PHE A 149 -8.89 2.82 -11.40
CA PHE A 149 -9.64 1.58 -11.27
C PHE A 149 -9.91 1.21 -9.81
N PHE A 150 -8.87 1.16 -8.96
CA PHE A 150 -9.01 0.68 -7.57
C PHE A 150 -9.82 1.62 -6.67
N PHE A 151 -9.80 2.93 -6.95
CA PHE A 151 -10.63 3.91 -6.24
C PHE A 151 -12.02 4.09 -6.86
N SER A 152 -12.31 3.40 -7.95
CA SER A 152 -13.67 3.33 -8.50
C SER A 152 -14.55 2.37 -7.68
N PRO A 153 -15.89 2.51 -7.71
CA PRO A 153 -16.79 1.56 -7.07
C PRO A 153 -16.55 0.10 -7.50
N TRP A 154 -16.20 -0.12 -8.77
CA TRP A 154 -15.89 -1.43 -9.33
C TRP A 154 -14.58 -2.02 -8.80
N GLY A 155 -13.56 -1.17 -8.63
CA GLY A 155 -12.30 -1.57 -8.02
C GLY A 155 -12.48 -1.99 -6.55
N LEU A 156 -13.27 -1.24 -5.79
CA LEU A 156 -13.60 -1.58 -4.41
C LEU A 156 -14.31 -2.94 -4.32
N LEU A 157 -15.30 -3.20 -5.17
CA LEU A 157 -15.97 -4.51 -5.26
C LEU A 157 -14.98 -5.63 -5.61
N THR A 158 -14.04 -5.36 -6.52
CA THR A 158 -13.00 -6.34 -6.89
C THR A 158 -12.09 -6.66 -5.72
N ILE A 159 -11.67 -5.66 -4.94
CA ILE A 159 -10.86 -5.85 -3.73
C ILE A 159 -11.61 -6.70 -2.70
N ILE A 160 -12.87 -6.37 -2.44
CA ILE A 160 -13.72 -7.13 -1.51
C ILE A 160 -13.87 -8.58 -1.97
N ALA A 161 -14.14 -8.81 -3.25
CA ALA A 161 -14.24 -10.15 -3.81
C ALA A 161 -12.93 -10.94 -3.67
N LEU A 162 -11.78 -10.32 -3.92
CA LEU A 162 -10.47 -10.94 -3.72
C LEU A 162 -10.20 -11.28 -2.25
N ILE A 163 -10.55 -10.39 -1.32
CA ILE A 163 -10.43 -10.65 0.12
C ILE A 163 -11.29 -11.85 0.50
N ILE A 164 -12.56 -11.88 0.09
CA ILE A 164 -13.45 -13.01 0.35
C ILE A 164 -12.85 -14.30 -0.22
N LEU A 165 -12.34 -14.28 -1.45
CA LEU A 165 -11.74 -15.46 -2.10
C LEU A 165 -10.52 -15.99 -1.35
N VAL A 166 -9.68 -15.10 -0.82
CA VAL A 166 -8.49 -15.50 -0.04
C VAL A 166 -8.88 -16.10 1.31
N PHE A 167 -9.90 -15.54 1.97
CA PHE A 167 -10.31 -15.96 3.31
C PHE A 167 -11.41 -17.04 3.34
N ILE A 168 -11.99 -17.41 2.18
CA ILE A 168 -13.12 -18.35 2.13
C ILE A 168 -12.75 -19.70 2.73
N ASP A 169 -11.53 -20.17 2.51
CA ASP A 169 -11.05 -21.45 3.06
C ASP A 169 -10.93 -21.42 4.58
N GLU A 170 -10.46 -20.30 5.16
CA GLU A 170 -10.38 -20.10 6.61
C GLU A 170 -11.78 -20.03 7.24
N VAL A 171 -12.69 -19.31 6.63
CA VAL A 171 -14.09 -19.20 7.10
C VAL A 171 -14.77 -20.57 7.07
N ILE A 172 -14.61 -21.33 5.98
CA ILE A 172 -15.14 -22.70 5.88
C ILE A 172 -14.51 -23.61 6.93
N ALA A 173 -13.20 -23.48 7.19
CA ALA A 173 -12.53 -24.28 8.21
C ALA A 173 -13.05 -23.97 9.62
N ILE A 174 -13.28 -22.70 9.94
CA ILE A 174 -13.88 -22.27 11.21
C ILE A 174 -15.29 -22.83 11.37
N ILE A 175 -16.14 -22.69 10.35
CA ILE A 175 -17.52 -23.21 10.38
C ILE A 175 -17.54 -24.72 10.58
N ARG A 176 -16.65 -25.48 9.90
CA ARG A 176 -16.54 -26.93 10.08
C ARG A 176 -16.08 -27.31 11.48
N ASN A 177 -15.15 -26.57 12.06
CA ASN A 177 -14.66 -26.83 13.42
C ASN A 177 -15.73 -26.55 14.47
N VAL A 178 -16.45 -25.43 14.33
CA VAL A 178 -17.58 -25.11 15.23
C VAL A 178 -18.64 -26.19 15.17
N LYS A 179 -19.12 -26.51 13.95
CA LYS A 179 -20.15 -27.53 13.75
C LYS A 179 -19.68 -28.95 14.16
N GLY A 180 -18.38 -29.25 14.00
CA GLY A 180 -17.80 -30.53 14.43
C GLY A 180 -17.70 -30.66 15.95
N ASN A 181 -17.50 -29.57 16.68
CA ASN A 181 -17.47 -29.54 18.14
C ASN A 181 -18.89 -29.68 18.72
N ASP A 182 -19.89 -29.03 18.12
CA ASP A 182 -21.29 -29.14 18.55
C ASP A 182 -21.77 -30.59 18.45
N ILE A 183 -21.48 -31.28 17.33
CA ILE A 183 -21.84 -32.69 17.13
C ILE A 183 -21.11 -33.62 18.12
N LYS A 184 -19.88 -33.31 18.50
CA LYS A 184 -19.13 -34.10 19.47
C LYS A 184 -19.66 -33.93 20.89
N CYS A 185 -20.05 -32.70 21.28
CA CYS A 185 -20.70 -32.43 22.55
C CYS A 185 -22.02 -33.20 22.67
N GLU A 186 -22.89 -33.07 21.67
CA GLU A 186 -24.21 -33.73 21.64
C GLU A 186 -24.06 -35.26 21.73
N LYS A 187 -23.12 -35.88 20.97
CA LYS A 187 -22.86 -37.33 21.09
C LYS A 187 -22.34 -37.76 22.44
N LYS A 188 -21.53 -36.94 23.10
CA LYS A 188 -21.04 -37.24 24.44
C LYS A 188 -22.15 -37.23 25.46
N ASP A 189 -23.03 -36.21 25.42
CA ASP A 189 -24.17 -36.09 26.31
C ASP A 189 -25.17 -37.24 26.14
N ILE A 190 -25.44 -37.65 24.88
CA ILE A 190 -26.27 -38.80 24.56
C ILE A 190 -25.65 -40.11 25.12
N ASN A 191 -24.38 -40.32 24.94
CA ASN A 191 -23.67 -41.52 25.45
C ASN A 191 -23.66 -41.56 26.98
N ASP A 192 -23.49 -40.40 27.63
CA ASP A 192 -23.57 -40.32 29.12
C ASP A 192 -24.98 -40.63 29.66
N ILE A 193 -26.03 -40.18 28.94
CA ILE A 193 -27.43 -40.49 29.29
C ILE A 193 -27.70 -42.00 29.09
N ILE A 194 -27.27 -42.59 27.97
CA ILE A 194 -27.42 -44.01 27.70
C ILE A 194 -26.67 -44.86 28.74
N GLY A 195 -25.49 -44.41 29.19
CA GLY A 195 -24.72 -45.06 30.26
C GLY A 195 -25.44 -45.10 31.60
N ARG A 196 -26.12 -44.00 31.97
CA ARG A 196 -26.94 -43.89 33.19
C ARG A 196 -28.14 -44.80 33.15
N ILE A 197 -28.93 -44.80 32.06
CA ILE A 197 -30.10 -45.65 31.88
C ILE A 197 -29.72 -47.12 32.00
N LYS A 198 -28.59 -47.57 31.36
CA LYS A 198 -28.10 -48.93 31.46
C LYS A 198 -27.65 -49.31 32.87
N SER A 199 -27.17 -48.37 33.65
CA SER A 199 -26.77 -48.63 35.05
C SER A 199 -27.97 -48.78 35.98
N GLU A 200 -29.04 -48.01 35.73
CA GLU A 200 -30.30 -48.09 36.43
C GLU A 200 -31.02 -49.42 36.13
N ASP A 201 -31.15 -49.80 34.86
CA ASP A 201 -31.77 -51.09 34.48
C ASP A 201 -31.02 -52.31 35.06
N ASN A 202 -29.72 -52.22 35.20
CA ASN A 202 -28.93 -53.30 35.84
C ASN A 202 -29.05 -53.34 37.38
N ALA A 203 -29.40 -52.23 38.01
CA ALA A 203 -29.63 -52.15 39.46
C ALA A 203 -31.01 -52.77 39.79
N ASP A 204 -32.06 -52.38 39.05
CA ASP A 204 -33.40 -52.89 39.24
C ASP A 204 -33.51 -54.43 39.03
N ASN A 205 -32.80 -54.94 38.02
CA ASN A 205 -32.77 -56.40 37.75
C ASN A 205 -32.03 -57.23 38.83
N LYS A 206 -31.22 -56.60 39.70
CA LYS A 206 -30.53 -57.25 40.81
C LYS A 206 -31.40 -57.37 42.08
N ASP A 207 -32.37 -56.48 42.23
CA ASP A 207 -33.24 -56.46 43.39
C ASP A 207 -34.49 -57.38 43.20
N GLU A 208 -34.88 -57.69 41.93
CA GLU A 208 -35.93 -58.68 41.66
C GLU A 208 -35.49 -60.15 41.81
N ASN A 209 -34.19 -60.42 41.87
CA ASN A 209 -33.66 -61.80 41.99
C ASN A 209 -33.15 -62.16 43.37
N LYS A 210 -33.64 -61.48 44.44
CA LYS A 210 -33.35 -61.79 45.83
C LYS A 210 -34.66 -62.07 46.60
#